data_24c71e9e32ef50bf532b98e68fbd27a7
#
_entry.id   24c71e9e32ef50bf532b98e68fbd27a7
#
_cell.length_a   1.000
_cell.length_b   1.000
_cell.length_c   1.000
_cell.angle_alpha   90.00
_cell.angle_beta   90.00
_cell.angle_gamma   90.00
#
_symmetry.space_group_name_H-M   'P 1'
#
loop_
_entity.id
_entity.type
_entity.pdbx_description
1 polymer ?
#
loop_
_entity_poly.entity_id
_entity_poly.type
_entity_poly.pdbx_seq_one_letter_code
_entity_poly.pdbx_strand_id
1 'polypeptide(L)'
;MIRIGLRDARSHFGRFIMSIVAIALGVSFVVGSFCFREMLNNQVSQMMSTNADHDVYVRGSQEKKKDSSAMSMGSTKSYNDVDVDLAGTIAKVDGVSSARVVHMLSGVVLLDKHGDAVTTMGSPTLAIGMGKSSPWRSAKFTTGTWPKNGDEIALHSFAAEQSGLKVGDKTKIVYPDGAHKVTVSGIFTTDASQAGAIIIAIDPATAKEQANKQSDDPDKTALISVYGNKTTPLDDNAQQQLADRINKALPRSAKAHAITGDEYRDESTKSTQDALGFIQPLILIF
;
A
#
# COMPACT_ATOMS: atom_id res chain seq x y z
N MET A 1 -20.45 61.22 -10.35
CA MET A 1 -20.16 59.92 -11.04
C MET A 1 -20.59 58.68 -10.23
N ILE A 2 -20.31 58.57 -8.93
CA ILE A 2 -20.67 57.39 -8.11
C ILE A 2 -22.19 57.10 -8.10
N ARG A 3 -23.06 58.16 -8.04
CA ARG A 3 -24.52 57.98 -8.04
C ARG A 3 -25.10 57.43 -9.34
N ILE A 4 -24.45 57.69 -10.48
CA ILE A 4 -24.85 57.15 -11.81
C ILE A 4 -24.50 55.69 -11.89
N GLY A 5 -23.27 55.29 -11.46
CA GLY A 5 -22.85 53.89 -11.43
C GLY A 5 -23.68 53.01 -10.48
N LEU A 6 -24.09 53.55 -9.34
CA LEU A 6 -24.97 52.82 -8.39
C LEU A 6 -26.39 52.61 -8.94
N ARG A 7 -26.90 53.55 -9.74
CA ARG A 7 -28.21 53.45 -10.39
C ARG A 7 -28.21 52.46 -11.54
N ASP A 8 -27.11 52.43 -12.30
CA ASP A 8 -26.93 51.48 -13.41
C ASP A 8 -26.71 50.04 -12.89
N ALA A 9 -25.93 49.85 -11.82
CA ALA A 9 -25.78 48.59 -11.13
C ALA A 9 -27.11 48.04 -10.58
N ARG A 10 -28.01 48.91 -10.17
CA ARG A 10 -29.33 48.56 -9.64
C ARG A 10 -30.31 48.13 -10.74
N SER A 11 -30.20 48.72 -11.96
CA SER A 11 -31.04 48.37 -13.12
C SER A 11 -30.61 47.01 -13.76
N HIS A 12 -29.36 46.60 -13.56
CA HIS A 12 -28.84 45.33 -14.06
C HIS A 12 -28.44 44.34 -12.95
N PHE A 13 -29.03 44.48 -11.76
CA PHE A 13 -28.68 43.76 -10.54
C PHE A 13 -28.68 42.22 -10.73
N GLY A 14 -29.65 41.67 -11.49
CA GLY A 14 -29.70 40.25 -11.80
C GLY A 14 -28.49 39.74 -12.59
N ARG A 15 -28.04 40.50 -13.59
CA ARG A 15 -26.85 40.12 -14.40
C ARG A 15 -25.58 40.21 -13.56
N PHE A 16 -25.50 41.21 -12.65
CA PHE A 16 -24.36 41.36 -11.76
C PHE A 16 -24.25 40.22 -10.74
N ILE A 17 -25.37 39.84 -10.14
CA ILE A 17 -25.44 38.67 -9.24
C ILE A 17 -25.05 37.40 -9.98
N MET A 18 -25.56 37.17 -11.17
CA MET A 18 -25.21 35.95 -11.95
C MET A 18 -23.72 35.89 -12.27
N SER A 19 -23.07 37.02 -12.58
CA SER A 19 -21.63 37.09 -12.78
C SER A 19 -20.83 36.79 -11.49
N ILE A 20 -21.27 37.34 -10.35
CA ILE A 20 -20.66 37.06 -9.04
C ILE A 20 -20.79 35.56 -8.69
N VAL A 21 -21.98 34.99 -8.87
CA VAL A 21 -22.22 33.57 -8.62
C VAL A 21 -21.38 32.71 -9.52
N ALA A 22 -21.27 33.03 -10.81
CA ALA A 22 -20.42 32.28 -11.75
C ALA A 22 -18.93 32.31 -11.34
N ILE A 23 -18.44 33.51 -10.95
CA ILE A 23 -17.05 33.65 -10.46
C ILE A 23 -16.86 32.87 -9.16
N ALA A 24 -17.80 33.01 -8.22
CA ALA A 24 -17.73 32.32 -6.92
C ALA A 24 -17.74 30.78 -7.10
N LEU A 25 -18.58 30.25 -7.99
CA LEU A 25 -18.62 28.83 -8.32
C LEU A 25 -17.30 28.37 -8.98
N GLY A 26 -16.77 29.14 -9.93
CA GLY A 26 -15.48 28.84 -10.57
C GLY A 26 -14.32 28.80 -9.58
N VAL A 27 -14.23 29.81 -8.70
CA VAL A 27 -13.19 29.85 -7.65
C VAL A 27 -13.37 28.70 -6.67
N SER A 28 -14.61 28.44 -6.22
CA SER A 28 -14.91 27.34 -5.29
C SER A 28 -14.55 25.97 -5.89
N PHE A 29 -14.81 25.76 -7.18
CA PHE A 29 -14.45 24.54 -7.88
C PHE A 29 -12.93 24.38 -7.95
N VAL A 30 -12.18 25.41 -8.29
CA VAL A 30 -10.71 25.38 -8.36
C VAL A 30 -10.12 25.11 -6.97
N VAL A 31 -10.56 25.83 -5.95
CA VAL A 31 -10.09 25.63 -4.56
C VAL A 31 -10.44 24.23 -4.08
N GLY A 32 -11.66 23.76 -4.31
CA GLY A 32 -12.11 22.42 -3.95
C GLY A 32 -11.26 21.34 -4.63
N SER A 33 -10.92 21.51 -5.91
CA SER A 33 -10.06 20.59 -6.65
C SER A 33 -8.63 20.53 -6.07
N PHE A 34 -8.06 21.67 -5.68
CA PHE A 34 -6.74 21.71 -5.03
C PHE A 34 -6.77 21.05 -3.63
N CYS A 35 -7.79 21.33 -2.82
CA CYS A 35 -7.96 20.69 -1.51
C CYS A 35 -8.14 19.17 -1.65
N PHE A 36 -8.92 18.72 -2.62
CA PHE A 36 -9.11 17.29 -2.90
C PHE A 36 -7.81 16.61 -3.33
N ARG A 37 -7.03 17.24 -4.19
CA ARG A 37 -5.72 16.76 -4.59
C ARG A 37 -4.78 16.60 -3.40
N GLU A 38 -4.70 17.62 -2.54
CA GLU A 38 -3.85 17.58 -1.35
C GLU A 38 -4.27 16.47 -0.38
N MET A 39 -5.58 16.29 -0.20
CA MET A 39 -6.12 15.21 0.60
C MET A 39 -5.74 13.84 0.03
N LEU A 40 -5.84 13.63 -1.29
CA LEU A 40 -5.41 12.39 -1.94
C LEU A 40 -3.90 12.16 -1.79
N ASN A 41 -3.08 13.19 -2.00
CA ASN A 41 -1.63 13.07 -1.84
C ASN A 41 -1.24 12.67 -0.42
N ASN A 42 -1.85 13.29 0.59
CA ASN A 42 -1.60 12.98 1.99
C ASN A 42 -2.05 11.55 2.33
N GLN A 43 -3.19 11.11 1.80
CA GLN A 43 -3.70 9.76 2.00
C GLN A 43 -2.80 8.70 1.37
N VAL A 44 -2.31 8.94 0.15
CA VAL A 44 -1.34 8.07 -0.53
C VAL A 44 -0.03 8.00 0.25
N SER A 45 0.51 9.13 0.69
CA SER A 45 1.75 9.17 1.47
C SER A 45 1.62 8.40 2.78
N GLN A 46 0.50 8.54 3.49
CA GLN A 46 0.22 7.78 4.71
C GLN A 46 0.09 6.28 4.45
N MET A 47 -0.59 5.87 3.37
CA MET A 47 -0.68 4.46 2.97
C MET A 47 0.71 3.89 2.66
N MET A 48 1.54 4.63 1.91
CA MET A 48 2.89 4.17 1.57
C MET A 48 3.77 4.06 2.82
N SER A 49 3.72 5.03 3.74
CA SER A 49 4.48 4.98 4.99
C SER A 49 4.08 3.82 5.89
N THR A 50 2.81 3.43 5.88
CA THR A 50 2.30 2.30 6.66
C THR A 50 2.65 0.96 6.01
N ASN A 51 2.50 0.84 4.70
CA ASN A 51 2.73 -0.41 3.97
C ASN A 51 4.22 -0.69 3.73
N ALA A 52 5.04 0.36 3.67
CA ALA A 52 6.49 0.30 3.50
C ALA A 52 7.20 0.64 4.82
N ASP A 53 6.95 -0.13 5.87
CA ASP A 53 7.42 0.12 7.23
C ASP A 53 8.81 -0.45 7.55
N HIS A 54 9.48 -1.09 6.56
CA HIS A 54 10.82 -1.64 6.72
C HIS A 54 11.90 -0.55 6.59
N ASP A 55 13.06 -0.81 7.19
CA ASP A 55 14.17 0.14 7.24
C ASP A 55 14.98 0.15 5.94
N VAL A 56 15.11 -1.01 5.27
CA VAL A 56 15.81 -1.17 3.99
C VAL A 56 15.04 -2.13 3.11
N TYR A 57 15.08 -1.88 1.82
CA TYR A 57 14.54 -2.75 0.78
C TYR A 57 15.63 -3.15 -0.21
N VAL A 58 15.65 -4.43 -0.60
CA VAL A 58 16.56 -4.92 -1.63
C VAL A 58 15.76 -5.35 -2.84
N ARG A 59 16.08 -4.78 -3.98
CA ARG A 59 15.44 -5.00 -5.29
C ARG A 59 16.48 -5.20 -6.37
N GLY A 60 16.04 -5.47 -7.59
CA GLY A 60 16.93 -5.49 -8.74
C GLY A 60 17.60 -4.15 -8.99
N SER A 61 18.81 -4.17 -9.50
CA SER A 61 19.60 -2.98 -9.86
C SER A 61 19.37 -2.50 -11.30
N GLN A 62 18.71 -3.31 -12.13
CA GLN A 62 18.45 -3.03 -13.53
C GLN A 62 16.98 -2.69 -13.75
N GLU A 63 16.73 -1.47 -14.22
CA GLU A 63 15.37 -1.05 -14.58
C GLU A 63 14.89 -1.84 -15.81
N LYS A 64 13.71 -2.48 -15.69
CA LYS A 64 13.06 -3.15 -16.82
C LYS A 64 12.56 -2.08 -17.80
N LYS A 65 12.85 -2.24 -19.11
CA LYS A 65 12.24 -1.39 -20.14
C LYS A 65 10.73 -1.58 -20.10
N LYS A 66 9.99 -0.46 -20.10
CA LYS A 66 8.53 -0.49 -20.19
C LYS A 66 8.12 -1.16 -21.49
N ASP A 67 7.32 -2.20 -21.38
CA ASP A 67 6.50 -2.63 -22.51
C ASP A 67 5.48 -1.53 -22.79
N SER A 68 5.48 -1.03 -24.02
CA SER A 68 4.63 0.07 -24.50
C SER A 68 3.15 -0.33 -24.68
N SER A 69 2.64 -1.27 -23.89
CA SER A 69 1.21 -1.60 -23.88
C SER A 69 0.45 -0.46 -23.23
N ALA A 70 -0.47 0.13 -23.98
CA ALA A 70 -1.27 1.33 -23.68
C ALA A 70 -2.12 1.25 -22.39
N MET A 71 -1.98 0.21 -21.57
CA MET A 71 -2.73 -0.01 -20.34
C MET A 71 -1.84 0.11 -19.08
N SER A 72 -0.58 0.50 -19.21
CA SER A 72 0.28 0.85 -18.07
C SER A 72 0.02 2.30 -17.66
N MET A 73 -1.19 2.56 -17.19
CA MET A 73 -1.56 3.83 -16.56
C MET A 73 -0.96 3.88 -15.15
N GLY A 74 0.20 4.45 -15.03
CA GLY A 74 0.93 4.63 -13.78
C GLY A 74 2.32 4.04 -13.88
N SER A 75 3.27 4.93 -14.10
CA SER A 75 4.64 4.58 -14.42
C SER A 75 5.46 4.31 -13.17
N THR A 76 5.21 3.21 -12.48
CA THR A 76 6.17 2.70 -11.52
C THR A 76 7.41 2.21 -12.27
N LYS A 77 8.59 2.65 -11.85
CA LYS A 77 9.82 2.02 -12.29
C LYS A 77 9.77 0.55 -11.89
N SER A 78 9.93 -0.35 -12.85
CA SER A 78 10.00 -1.77 -12.61
C SER A 78 11.45 -2.22 -12.72
N TYR A 79 11.90 -3.06 -11.81
CA TYR A 79 13.28 -3.56 -11.77
C TYR A 79 13.29 -5.06 -12.03
N ASN A 80 14.47 -5.61 -12.35
CA ASN A 80 14.63 -7.06 -12.45
C ASN A 80 14.34 -7.73 -11.10
N ASP A 81 13.75 -8.93 -11.15
CA ASP A 81 13.55 -9.73 -9.97
C ASP A 81 14.90 -10.27 -9.44
N VAL A 82 14.95 -10.52 -8.14
CA VAL A 82 16.13 -11.02 -7.42
C VAL A 82 15.83 -12.40 -6.82
N ASP A 83 16.86 -13.17 -6.56
CA ASP A 83 16.71 -14.51 -5.95
C ASP A 83 16.16 -14.40 -4.51
N VAL A 84 15.16 -15.21 -4.17
CA VAL A 84 14.57 -15.23 -2.82
C VAL A 84 15.61 -15.64 -1.76
N ASP A 85 16.61 -16.45 -2.14
CA ASP A 85 17.68 -16.92 -1.26
C ASP A 85 18.63 -15.81 -0.79
N LEU A 86 18.65 -14.67 -1.48
CA LEU A 86 19.40 -13.49 -1.02
C LEU A 86 18.92 -13.01 0.37
N ALA A 87 17.65 -13.27 0.73
CA ALA A 87 17.16 -12.97 2.06
C ALA A 87 17.98 -13.66 3.16
N GLY A 88 18.41 -14.90 2.92
CA GLY A 88 19.28 -15.65 3.84
C GLY A 88 20.70 -15.08 3.94
N THR A 89 21.23 -14.53 2.84
CA THR A 89 22.52 -13.81 2.83
C THR A 89 22.43 -12.49 3.56
N ILE A 90 21.39 -11.71 3.28
CA ILE A 90 21.14 -10.41 3.90
C ILE A 90 20.90 -10.55 5.42
N ALA A 91 20.20 -11.59 5.85
CA ALA A 91 19.91 -11.86 7.26
C ALA A 91 21.19 -12.05 8.13
N LYS A 92 22.34 -12.35 7.50
CA LYS A 92 23.63 -12.51 8.19
C LYS A 92 24.45 -11.21 8.29
N VAL A 93 23.97 -10.13 7.66
CA VAL A 93 24.66 -8.83 7.68
C VAL A 93 24.49 -8.19 9.06
N ASP A 94 25.57 -7.65 9.59
CA ASP A 94 25.56 -6.97 10.88
C ASP A 94 24.57 -5.79 10.88
N GLY A 95 23.74 -5.72 11.92
CA GLY A 95 22.68 -4.75 12.08
C GLY A 95 21.34 -5.17 11.41
N VAL A 96 21.26 -6.33 10.75
CA VAL A 96 20.01 -6.88 10.24
C VAL A 96 19.32 -7.71 11.32
N SER A 97 18.14 -7.31 11.70
CA SER A 97 17.28 -8.03 12.66
C SER A 97 16.34 -9.03 11.96
N SER A 98 15.96 -8.75 10.72
CA SER A 98 15.15 -9.64 9.88
C SER A 98 15.28 -9.25 8.41
N ALA A 99 15.46 -10.22 7.53
CA ALA A 99 15.39 -10.05 6.08
C ALA A 99 14.49 -11.14 5.49
N ARG A 100 13.51 -10.75 4.66
CA ARG A 100 12.53 -11.71 4.12
C ARG A 100 11.81 -11.18 2.89
N VAL A 101 11.23 -12.08 2.14
CA VAL A 101 10.22 -11.80 1.14
C VAL A 101 8.87 -11.67 1.84
N VAL A 102 8.15 -10.58 1.61
CA VAL A 102 6.77 -10.42 2.07
C VAL A 102 5.84 -10.83 0.92
N HIS A 103 5.17 -11.95 1.09
CA HIS A 103 4.20 -12.43 0.11
C HIS A 103 2.86 -11.74 0.33
N MET A 104 2.38 -11.06 -0.69
CA MET A 104 1.08 -10.41 -0.74
C MET A 104 0.26 -11.04 -1.87
N LEU A 105 -0.91 -11.54 -1.54
CA LEU A 105 -1.83 -12.19 -2.46
C LEU A 105 -2.97 -11.24 -2.78
N SER A 106 -3.23 -11.04 -4.06
CA SER A 106 -4.42 -10.38 -4.58
C SER A 106 -5.40 -11.41 -5.14
N GLY A 107 -6.65 -11.00 -5.40
CA GLY A 107 -7.66 -11.91 -5.93
C GLY A 107 -8.16 -12.95 -4.91
N VAL A 108 -7.94 -12.71 -3.63
CA VAL A 108 -8.53 -13.51 -2.55
C VAL A 108 -9.91 -12.98 -2.19
N VAL A 109 -10.78 -13.84 -1.67
CA VAL A 109 -12.12 -13.45 -1.20
C VAL A 109 -12.29 -13.91 0.24
N LEU A 110 -12.65 -12.98 1.12
CA LEU A 110 -13.09 -13.28 2.48
C LEU A 110 -14.60 -13.52 2.48
N LEU A 111 -15.08 -14.57 3.11
CA LEU A 111 -16.51 -14.75 3.36
C LEU A 111 -16.85 -14.12 4.71
N ASP A 112 -18.02 -13.52 4.80
CA ASP A 112 -18.55 -12.95 6.03
C ASP A 112 -19.13 -14.02 6.97
N LYS A 113 -19.74 -13.60 8.06
CA LYS A 113 -20.39 -14.50 9.03
C LYS A 113 -21.62 -15.22 8.48
N HIS A 114 -22.19 -14.78 7.33
CA HIS A 114 -23.33 -15.42 6.67
C HIS A 114 -22.88 -16.34 5.53
N GLY A 115 -21.61 -16.30 5.17
CA GLY A 115 -21.02 -17.07 4.08
C GLY A 115 -21.04 -16.34 2.74
N ASP A 116 -21.37 -15.05 2.75
CA ASP A 116 -21.36 -14.19 1.57
C ASP A 116 -19.99 -13.55 1.36
N ALA A 117 -19.63 -13.26 0.13
CA ALA A 117 -18.36 -12.61 -0.20
C ALA A 117 -18.34 -11.16 0.33
N VAL A 118 -17.33 -10.83 1.12
CA VAL A 118 -17.08 -9.44 1.54
C VAL A 118 -16.62 -8.65 0.32
N THR A 119 -17.44 -7.70 -0.11
CA THR A 119 -17.15 -6.85 -1.27
C THR A 119 -16.89 -5.41 -0.84
N THR A 120 -16.02 -4.73 -1.57
CA THR A 120 -15.73 -3.30 -1.41
C THR A 120 -16.08 -2.57 -2.70
N MET A 121 -16.37 -1.27 -2.62
CA MET A 121 -16.66 -0.44 -3.79
C MET A 121 -15.38 -0.11 -4.58
N GLY A 122 -14.74 -1.15 -5.16
CA GLY A 122 -13.56 -1.01 -6.02
C GLY A 122 -12.21 -1.11 -5.31
N SER A 123 -12.17 -1.25 -3.98
CA SER A 123 -10.92 -1.48 -3.25
C SER A 123 -10.56 -2.97 -3.23
N PRO A 124 -9.27 -3.33 -3.26
CA PRO A 124 -8.84 -4.73 -3.32
C PRO A 124 -9.03 -5.46 -1.98
N THR A 125 -9.15 -6.78 -2.07
CA THR A 125 -8.93 -7.70 -0.95
C THR A 125 -7.51 -8.25 -1.06
N LEU A 126 -6.72 -8.09 0.00
CA LEU A 126 -5.31 -8.49 0.05
C LEU A 126 -5.08 -9.42 1.24
N ALA A 127 -4.45 -10.56 0.99
CA ALA A 127 -3.93 -11.41 2.05
C ALA A 127 -2.41 -11.29 2.10
N ILE A 128 -1.86 -10.97 3.26
CA ILE A 128 -0.45 -10.65 3.45
C ILE A 128 0.16 -11.62 4.46
N GLY A 129 1.30 -12.21 4.11
CA GLY A 129 2.05 -13.10 4.97
C GLY A 129 2.64 -12.37 6.18
N MET A 130 1.97 -12.46 7.31
CA MET A 130 2.35 -11.82 8.57
C MET A 130 2.21 -12.76 9.74
N GLY A 131 3.14 -12.69 10.68
CA GLY A 131 3.11 -13.53 11.87
C GLY A 131 4.06 -13.00 12.94
N LYS A 132 4.15 -13.69 14.07
CA LYS A 132 5.04 -13.31 15.17
C LYS A 132 6.52 -13.22 14.73
N SER A 133 6.96 -14.11 13.85
CA SER A 133 8.31 -14.08 13.26
C SER A 133 8.46 -13.05 12.15
N SER A 134 7.35 -12.54 11.65
CA SER A 134 7.24 -11.67 10.48
C SER A 134 6.19 -10.57 10.74
N PRO A 135 6.36 -9.77 11.82
CA PRO A 135 5.38 -8.76 12.17
C PRO A 135 5.39 -7.62 11.15
N TRP A 136 4.25 -6.99 11.02
CA TRP A 136 4.13 -5.67 10.43
C TRP A 136 4.26 -4.66 11.57
N ARG A 137 5.32 -3.84 11.57
CA ARG A 137 5.68 -2.98 12.70
C ARG A 137 4.60 -1.94 13.03
N SER A 138 3.92 -1.44 12.00
CA SER A 138 2.80 -0.49 12.14
C SER A 138 1.49 -1.13 12.59
N ALA A 139 1.38 -2.48 12.59
CA ALA A 139 0.17 -3.16 13.01
C ALA A 139 0.07 -3.28 14.54
N LYS A 140 -1.07 -2.85 15.08
CA LYS A 140 -1.40 -2.91 16.52
C LYS A 140 -2.64 -3.77 16.72
N PHE A 141 -2.51 -4.85 17.49
CA PHE A 141 -3.66 -5.69 17.83
C PHE A 141 -4.60 -4.99 18.80
N THR A 142 -5.89 -4.97 18.45
CA THR A 142 -6.96 -4.57 19.37
C THR A 142 -7.44 -5.76 20.18
N THR A 143 -7.50 -6.95 19.57
CA THR A 143 -7.84 -8.22 20.23
C THR A 143 -7.15 -9.38 19.52
N GLY A 144 -6.84 -10.45 20.27
CA GLY A 144 -6.26 -11.66 19.71
C GLY A 144 -4.77 -11.56 19.37
N THR A 145 -4.31 -12.34 18.40
CA THR A 145 -2.90 -12.49 18.05
C THR A 145 -2.71 -12.71 16.55
N TRP A 146 -1.45 -12.68 16.09
CA TRP A 146 -1.06 -13.12 14.75
C TRP A 146 -1.48 -14.57 14.48
N PRO A 147 -1.84 -14.90 13.22
CA PRO A 147 -2.08 -16.28 12.80
C PRO A 147 -0.82 -17.13 13.04
N LYS A 148 -1.02 -18.38 13.47
CA LYS A 148 0.06 -19.32 13.81
C LYS A 148 0.27 -20.38 12.73
N ASN A 149 -0.74 -20.62 11.91
CA ASN A 149 -0.76 -21.64 10.86
C ASN A 149 -1.81 -21.27 9.79
N GLY A 150 -1.94 -22.11 8.76
CA GLY A 150 -2.84 -21.88 7.63
C GLY A 150 -4.34 -21.93 7.96
N ASP A 151 -4.73 -22.41 9.15
CA ASP A 151 -6.12 -22.45 9.60
C ASP A 151 -6.54 -21.20 10.38
N GLU A 152 -5.63 -20.24 10.55
CA GLU A 152 -5.87 -19.00 11.26
C GLU A 152 -5.64 -17.78 10.37
N ILE A 153 -6.46 -16.74 10.56
CA ILE A 153 -6.30 -15.43 9.93
C ILE A 153 -6.44 -14.32 10.96
N ALA A 154 -5.79 -13.19 10.76
CA ALA A 154 -6.11 -11.96 11.48
C ALA A 154 -6.63 -10.90 10.51
N LEU A 155 -7.61 -10.12 10.96
CA LEU A 155 -8.30 -9.14 10.13
C LEU A 155 -7.90 -7.72 10.53
N HIS A 156 -7.65 -6.87 9.55
CA HIS A 156 -7.65 -5.44 9.82
C HIS A 156 -9.04 -5.02 10.31
N SER A 157 -9.12 -4.04 11.21
CA SER A 157 -10.37 -3.60 11.83
C SER A 157 -11.49 -3.30 10.83
N PHE A 158 -11.14 -2.66 9.70
CA PHE A 158 -12.09 -2.41 8.60
C PHE A 158 -12.63 -3.73 8.00
N ALA A 159 -11.76 -4.73 7.77
CA ALA A 159 -12.18 -6.05 7.28
C ALA A 159 -13.12 -6.77 8.28
N ALA A 160 -12.83 -6.66 9.58
CA ALA A 160 -13.66 -7.22 10.63
C ALA A 160 -15.04 -6.53 10.70
N GLU A 161 -15.07 -5.21 10.56
CA GLU A 161 -16.32 -4.43 10.51
C GLU A 161 -17.18 -4.80 9.31
N GLN A 162 -16.59 -4.84 8.10
CA GLN A 162 -17.32 -5.17 6.86
C GLN A 162 -17.85 -6.62 6.85
N SER A 163 -17.09 -7.56 7.40
CA SER A 163 -17.48 -8.98 7.45
C SER A 163 -18.38 -9.31 8.64
N GLY A 164 -18.40 -8.46 9.67
CA GLY A 164 -19.05 -8.75 10.95
C GLY A 164 -18.40 -9.86 11.76
N LEU A 165 -17.19 -10.30 11.39
CA LEU A 165 -16.41 -11.35 12.04
C LEU A 165 -15.71 -10.85 13.30
N LYS A 166 -15.60 -11.71 14.30
CA LYS A 166 -14.92 -11.47 15.57
C LYS A 166 -13.86 -12.54 15.82
N VAL A 167 -12.93 -12.28 16.74
CA VAL A 167 -11.95 -13.27 17.16
C VAL A 167 -12.66 -14.54 17.66
N GLY A 168 -12.23 -15.69 17.16
CA GLY A 168 -12.82 -17.00 17.41
C GLY A 168 -13.85 -17.44 16.39
N ASP A 169 -14.38 -16.56 15.55
CA ASP A 169 -15.32 -16.92 14.50
C ASP A 169 -14.65 -17.77 13.42
N LYS A 170 -15.42 -18.72 12.88
CA LYS A 170 -15.02 -19.55 11.75
C LYS A 170 -15.61 -19.00 10.46
N THR A 171 -14.78 -18.91 9.44
CA THR A 171 -15.20 -18.49 8.10
C THR A 171 -14.41 -19.22 7.02
N LYS A 172 -14.44 -18.72 5.81
CA LYS A 172 -13.62 -19.20 4.69
C LYS A 172 -12.89 -18.04 4.03
N ILE A 173 -11.65 -18.30 3.63
CA ILE A 173 -10.92 -17.50 2.67
C ILE A 173 -10.83 -18.28 1.37
N VAL A 174 -11.09 -17.63 0.25
CA VAL A 174 -11.00 -18.26 -1.07
C VAL A 174 -9.74 -17.76 -1.75
N TYR A 175 -8.84 -18.69 -2.03
CA TYR A 175 -7.66 -18.48 -2.87
C TYR A 175 -7.95 -19.00 -4.29
N PRO A 176 -7.08 -18.76 -5.28
CA PRO A 176 -7.23 -19.33 -6.62
C PRO A 176 -7.33 -20.87 -6.67
N ASP A 177 -6.75 -21.55 -5.68
CA ASP A 177 -6.83 -23.01 -5.55
C ASP A 177 -8.08 -23.52 -4.83
N GLY A 178 -8.93 -22.63 -4.33
CA GLY A 178 -10.19 -22.98 -3.69
C GLY A 178 -10.46 -22.32 -2.34
N ALA A 179 -11.52 -22.78 -1.69
CA ALA A 179 -11.99 -22.25 -0.41
C ALA A 179 -11.38 -23.01 0.77
N HIS A 180 -10.72 -22.31 1.68
CA HIS A 180 -10.08 -22.81 2.88
C HIS A 180 -10.85 -22.36 4.11
N LYS A 181 -11.13 -23.28 5.04
CA LYS A 181 -11.75 -22.97 6.33
C LYS A 181 -10.71 -22.35 7.25
N VAL A 182 -11.04 -21.24 7.88
CA VAL A 182 -10.14 -20.51 8.78
C VAL A 182 -10.87 -20.01 10.01
N THR A 183 -10.12 -19.75 11.07
CA THR A 183 -10.60 -19.12 12.30
C THR A 183 -9.94 -17.75 12.44
N VAL A 184 -10.71 -16.74 12.84
CA VAL A 184 -10.17 -15.41 13.12
C VAL A 184 -9.38 -15.44 14.42
N SER A 185 -8.05 -15.31 14.34
CA SER A 185 -7.14 -15.34 15.50
C SER A 185 -6.94 -13.97 16.13
N GLY A 186 -7.18 -12.90 15.38
CA GLY A 186 -6.97 -11.54 15.87
C GLY A 186 -7.58 -10.46 14.99
N ILE A 187 -7.72 -9.28 15.58
CA ILE A 187 -8.10 -8.06 14.88
C ILE A 187 -7.03 -6.99 15.17
N PHE A 188 -6.53 -6.35 14.13
CA PHE A 188 -5.48 -5.34 14.24
C PHE A 188 -5.87 -4.05 13.51
N THR A 189 -5.22 -2.96 13.88
CA THR A 189 -5.27 -1.66 13.20
C THR A 189 -3.88 -1.30 12.71
N THR A 190 -3.80 -0.35 11.79
CA THR A 190 -2.56 0.29 11.34
C THR A 190 -2.64 1.79 11.54
N ASP A 191 -1.51 2.47 11.54
CA ASP A 191 -1.44 3.92 11.78
C ASP A 191 -2.08 4.74 10.65
N ALA A 192 -2.23 4.16 9.45
CA ALA A 192 -2.90 4.81 8.31
C ALA A 192 -4.20 4.10 7.92
N SER A 193 -5.12 4.87 7.35
CA SER A 193 -6.33 4.34 6.73
C SER A 193 -5.97 3.42 5.56
N GLN A 194 -6.64 2.27 5.46
CA GLN A 194 -6.45 1.31 4.36
C GLN A 194 -7.31 1.63 3.13
N ALA A 195 -7.86 2.83 3.04
CA ALA A 195 -8.65 3.31 1.90
C ALA A 195 -9.76 2.34 1.44
N GLY A 196 -10.39 1.65 2.40
CA GLY A 196 -11.47 0.70 2.13
C GLY A 196 -11.03 -0.69 1.67
N ALA A 197 -9.73 -0.98 1.61
CA ALA A 197 -9.23 -2.32 1.27
C ALA A 197 -9.50 -3.34 2.39
N ILE A 198 -9.83 -4.56 2.01
CA ILE A 198 -9.91 -5.69 2.94
C ILE A 198 -8.51 -6.27 3.11
N ILE A 199 -7.89 -6.04 4.28
CA ILE A 199 -6.57 -6.55 4.60
C ILE A 199 -6.69 -7.73 5.56
N ILE A 200 -6.09 -8.84 5.17
CA ILE A 200 -6.09 -10.11 5.90
C ILE A 200 -4.63 -10.50 6.16
N ALA A 201 -4.25 -10.68 7.41
CA ALA A 201 -2.99 -11.32 7.75
C ALA A 201 -3.17 -12.84 7.75
N ILE A 202 -2.31 -13.53 7.02
CA ILE A 202 -2.25 -14.99 6.97
C ILE A 202 -0.86 -15.47 7.40
N ASP A 203 -0.75 -16.71 7.81
CA ASP A 203 0.54 -17.30 8.17
C ASP A 203 1.57 -17.17 7.01
N PRO A 204 2.82 -16.74 7.29
CA PRO A 204 3.84 -16.54 6.25
C PRO A 204 4.16 -17.77 5.40
N ALA A 205 4.08 -18.97 5.98
CA ALA A 205 4.31 -20.21 5.21
C ALA A 205 3.18 -20.45 4.22
N THR A 206 1.94 -20.26 4.65
CA THR A 206 0.74 -20.30 3.80
C THR A 206 0.79 -19.24 2.70
N ALA A 207 1.19 -18.00 3.04
CA ALA A 207 1.35 -16.95 2.06
C ALA A 207 2.37 -17.29 0.98
N LYS A 208 3.53 -17.86 1.37
CA LYS A 208 4.55 -18.33 0.45
C LYS A 208 4.01 -19.45 -0.45
N GLU A 209 3.34 -20.45 0.13
CA GLU A 209 2.77 -21.57 -0.64
C GLU A 209 1.79 -21.08 -1.70
N GLN A 210 0.84 -20.20 -1.31
CA GLN A 210 -0.16 -19.66 -2.21
C GLN A 210 0.45 -18.75 -3.28
N ALA A 211 1.47 -17.94 -2.91
CA ALA A 211 2.19 -17.10 -3.87
C ALA A 211 2.94 -17.94 -4.91
N ASN A 212 3.60 -19.03 -4.48
CA ASN A 212 4.32 -19.92 -5.38
C ASN A 212 3.39 -20.63 -6.38
N LYS A 213 2.13 -20.94 -6.00
CA LYS A 213 1.12 -21.48 -6.93
C LYS A 213 0.69 -20.49 -8.01
N GLN A 214 0.88 -19.20 -7.78
CA GLN A 214 0.50 -18.12 -8.70
C GLN A 214 1.71 -17.53 -9.46
N SER A 215 2.92 -17.92 -9.12
CA SER A 215 4.15 -17.40 -9.72
C SER A 215 4.68 -18.33 -10.81
N ASP A 216 5.09 -17.73 -11.94
CA ASP A 216 5.82 -18.43 -13.00
C ASP A 216 7.28 -18.77 -12.58
N ASP A 217 7.84 -18.03 -11.63
CA ASP A 217 9.19 -18.21 -11.10
C ASP A 217 9.20 -18.02 -9.57
N PRO A 218 8.93 -19.09 -8.79
CA PRO A 218 8.82 -19.01 -7.33
C PRO A 218 10.16 -18.74 -6.63
N ASP A 219 11.28 -18.87 -7.31
CA ASP A 219 12.62 -18.61 -6.77
C ASP A 219 13.03 -17.13 -6.92
N LYS A 220 12.17 -16.33 -7.54
CA LYS A 220 12.38 -14.89 -7.75
C LYS A 220 11.37 -14.05 -6.98
N THR A 221 11.81 -12.84 -6.62
CA THR A 221 10.98 -11.83 -5.99
C THR A 221 11.35 -10.44 -6.49
N ALA A 222 10.38 -9.55 -6.54
CA ALA A 222 10.63 -8.15 -6.86
C ALA A 222 11.33 -7.40 -5.71
N LEU A 223 11.14 -7.87 -4.45
CA LEU A 223 11.55 -7.13 -3.27
C LEU A 223 11.87 -8.04 -2.09
N ILE A 224 12.97 -7.75 -1.40
CA ILE A 224 13.29 -8.31 -0.08
C ILE A 224 13.22 -7.17 0.93
N SER A 225 12.46 -7.37 1.99
CA SER A 225 12.20 -6.39 3.04
C SER A 225 13.09 -6.65 4.25
N VAL A 226 13.71 -5.61 4.81
CA VAL A 226 14.71 -5.72 5.88
C VAL A 226 14.35 -4.81 7.05
N TYR A 227 14.34 -5.37 8.25
CA TYR A 227 14.34 -4.63 9.50
C TYR A 227 15.72 -4.60 10.10
N GLY A 228 16.25 -3.44 10.44
CA GLY A 228 17.38 -3.28 11.36
C GLY A 228 16.91 -3.42 12.81
N ASN A 229 15.68 -2.96 13.10
CA ASN A 229 15.00 -3.17 14.37
C ASN A 229 13.52 -3.54 14.12
N LYS A 230 13.04 -4.60 14.80
CA LYS A 230 11.66 -5.10 14.61
C LYS A 230 10.61 -4.24 15.31
N THR A 231 10.97 -3.41 16.25
CA THR A 231 10.03 -2.66 17.09
C THR A 231 10.05 -1.16 16.82
N THR A 232 11.22 -0.61 16.51
CA THR A 232 11.42 0.83 16.32
C THR A 232 12.06 1.09 14.96
N PRO A 233 11.56 2.03 14.16
CA PRO A 233 12.21 2.46 12.92
C PRO A 233 13.63 2.96 13.19
N LEU A 234 14.54 2.68 12.28
CA LEU A 234 15.85 3.31 12.26
C LEU A 234 15.71 4.75 11.74
N ASP A 235 16.56 5.65 12.25
CA ASP A 235 16.70 6.97 11.66
C ASP A 235 17.38 6.91 10.28
N ASP A 236 17.31 7.99 9.51
CA ASP A 236 17.78 8.06 8.12
C ASP A 236 19.26 7.66 7.99
N ASN A 237 20.10 8.10 8.94
CA ASN A 237 21.53 7.78 8.92
C ASN A 237 21.77 6.28 9.18
N ALA A 238 21.08 5.71 10.15
CA ALA A 238 21.17 4.28 10.44
C ALA A 238 20.60 3.41 9.30
N GLN A 239 19.53 3.85 8.64
CA GLN A 239 19.00 3.19 7.42
C GLN A 239 20.05 3.21 6.31
N GLN A 240 20.70 4.35 6.04
CA GLN A 240 21.73 4.48 5.03
C GLN A 240 22.93 3.58 5.32
N GLN A 241 23.43 3.58 6.57
CA GLN A 241 24.53 2.71 6.97
C GLN A 241 24.18 1.23 6.81
N LEU A 242 22.93 0.84 7.12
CA LEU A 242 22.47 -0.53 6.95
C LEU A 242 22.39 -0.89 5.48
N ALA A 243 21.82 -0.03 4.62
CA ALA A 243 21.77 -0.22 3.17
C ALA A 243 23.17 -0.36 2.56
N ASP A 244 24.14 0.45 3.00
CA ASP A 244 25.54 0.37 2.54
C ASP A 244 26.21 -0.95 2.94
N ARG A 245 25.97 -1.45 4.17
CA ARG A 245 26.49 -2.76 4.61
C ARG A 245 25.90 -3.89 3.78
N ILE A 246 24.58 -3.84 3.52
CA ILE A 246 23.90 -4.84 2.68
C ILE A 246 24.46 -4.78 1.25
N ASN A 247 24.61 -3.59 0.66
CA ASN A 247 25.15 -3.43 -0.69
C ASN A 247 26.58 -4.01 -0.83
N LYS A 248 27.42 -3.88 0.22
CA LYS A 248 28.74 -4.48 0.25
C LYS A 248 28.71 -6.01 0.34
N ALA A 249 27.69 -6.58 0.99
CA ALA A 249 27.53 -8.02 1.19
C ALA A 249 26.85 -8.71 0.01
N LEU A 250 26.12 -7.98 -0.84
CA LEU A 250 25.42 -8.52 -2.01
C LEU A 250 26.42 -9.01 -3.07
N PRO A 251 26.27 -10.25 -3.59
CA PRO A 251 27.08 -10.71 -4.71
C PRO A 251 26.83 -9.85 -5.96
N ARG A 252 27.87 -9.50 -6.69
CA ARG A 252 27.74 -8.74 -7.95
C ARG A 252 26.86 -9.45 -8.99
N SER A 253 26.87 -10.76 -9.00
CA SER A 253 26.02 -11.60 -9.87
C SER A 253 24.53 -11.47 -9.58
N ALA A 254 24.16 -11.09 -8.37
CA ALA A 254 22.77 -10.97 -7.95
C ALA A 254 22.02 -9.83 -8.67
N LYS A 255 22.74 -8.87 -9.26
CA LYS A 255 22.15 -7.67 -9.89
C LYS A 255 21.09 -7.03 -9.00
N ALA A 256 21.39 -6.97 -7.70
CA ALA A 256 20.52 -6.46 -6.65
C ALA A 256 21.12 -5.18 -6.04
N HIS A 257 20.26 -4.36 -5.48
CA HIS A 257 20.63 -3.11 -4.83
C HIS A 257 19.74 -2.86 -3.60
N ALA A 258 20.35 -2.47 -2.50
CA ALA A 258 19.67 -2.09 -1.28
C ALA A 258 19.46 -0.57 -1.26
N ILE A 259 18.24 -0.16 -0.98
CA ILE A 259 17.80 1.23 -0.81
C ILE A 259 17.20 1.42 0.57
N THR A 260 17.23 2.63 1.10
CA THR A 260 16.60 2.92 2.39
C THR A 260 15.07 2.80 2.32
N GLY A 261 14.43 2.60 3.48
CA GLY A 261 12.98 2.61 3.57
C GLY A 261 12.39 3.95 3.15
N ASP A 262 13.08 5.05 3.47
CA ASP A 262 12.66 6.40 3.08
C ASP A 262 12.73 6.58 1.56
N GLU A 263 13.82 6.19 0.92
CA GLU A 263 13.96 6.25 -0.54
C GLU A 263 12.87 5.41 -1.24
N TYR A 264 12.58 4.21 -0.72
CA TYR A 264 11.52 3.36 -1.26
C TYR A 264 10.13 4.01 -1.13
N ARG A 265 9.84 4.63 0.03
CA ARG A 265 8.57 5.35 0.25
C ARG A 265 8.42 6.56 -0.67
N ASP A 266 9.49 7.33 -0.82
CA ASP A 266 9.50 8.51 -1.69
C ASP A 266 9.28 8.14 -3.16
N GLU A 267 9.98 7.12 -3.66
CA GLU A 267 9.79 6.63 -5.02
C GLU A 267 8.37 6.09 -5.25
N SER A 268 7.83 5.33 -4.28
CA SER A 268 6.48 4.75 -4.36
C SER A 268 5.41 5.83 -4.31
N THR A 269 5.58 6.82 -3.43
CA THR A 269 4.69 7.98 -3.31
C THR A 269 4.69 8.80 -4.60
N LYS A 270 5.87 9.15 -5.10
CA LYS A 270 6.03 9.90 -6.35
C LYS A 270 5.41 9.16 -7.53
N SER A 271 5.66 7.88 -7.63
CA SER A 271 5.09 7.04 -8.69
C SER A 271 3.55 7.03 -8.66
N THR A 272 2.97 6.93 -7.48
CA THR A 272 1.50 6.97 -7.32
C THR A 272 0.94 8.37 -7.62
N GLN A 273 1.65 9.43 -7.21
CA GLN A 273 1.27 10.80 -7.54
C GLN A 273 1.35 11.07 -9.05
N ASP A 274 2.39 10.58 -9.73
CA ASP A 274 2.53 10.68 -11.18
C ASP A 274 1.41 9.92 -11.90
N ALA A 275 1.03 8.75 -11.38
CA ALA A 275 -0.11 7.98 -11.88
C ALA A 275 -1.45 8.72 -11.71
N LEU A 276 -1.63 9.45 -10.63
CA LEU A 276 -2.83 10.28 -10.40
C LEU A 276 -2.77 11.59 -11.17
N GLY A 277 -1.59 12.05 -11.57
CA GLY A 277 -1.36 13.32 -12.26
C GLY A 277 -2.07 13.44 -13.61
N PHE A 278 -2.34 12.31 -14.29
CA PHE A 278 -3.10 12.33 -15.55
C PHE A 278 -4.58 12.68 -15.38
N ILE A 279 -5.14 12.52 -14.17
CA ILE A 279 -6.53 12.89 -13.87
C ILE A 279 -6.68 14.42 -13.78
N GLN A 280 -5.60 15.13 -13.44
CA GLN A 280 -5.58 16.56 -13.22
C GLN A 280 -6.03 17.41 -14.44
N PRO A 281 -5.55 17.16 -15.67
CA PRO A 281 -6.04 17.87 -16.84
C PRO A 281 -7.53 17.60 -17.13
N LEU A 282 -8.03 16.40 -16.81
CA LEU A 282 -9.44 16.05 -17.01
C LEU A 282 -10.36 16.86 -16.08
N ILE A 283 -9.95 17.10 -14.84
CA ILE A 283 -10.71 17.93 -13.88
C ILE A 283 -10.72 19.41 -14.29
N LEU A 284 -9.68 19.90 -14.99
CA LEU A 284 -9.58 21.29 -15.42
C LEU A 284 -10.31 21.58 -16.75
N ILE A 285 -10.72 20.55 -17.50
CA ILE A 285 -11.45 20.68 -18.78
C ILE A 285 -12.96 20.80 -18.56
N PHE A 286 -13.49 20.34 -17.44
CA PHE A 286 -14.90 20.42 -17.04
C PHE A 286 -15.13 21.52 -15.98
#